data_8c84621e42ff259f724482fd4f31f338
#
_entry.id   8c84621e42ff259f724482fd4f31f338
#
_cell.length_a   1.000
_cell.length_b   1.000
_cell.length_c   1.000
_cell.angle_alpha   90.00
_cell.angle_beta   90.00
_cell.angle_gamma   90.00
#
_symmetry.space_group_name_H-M   'P 1'
#
loop_
_entity.id
_entity.type
_entity.pdbx_description
1 polymer ?
#
loop_
_entity_poly.entity_id
_entity_poly.type
_entity_poly.pdbx_seq_one_letter_code
_entity_poly.pdbx_strand_id
1 'polypeptide(L)'
;MQSFFKAAFTAASLLGLLGTAQAAAPATKVRIALIVESTVDDKGWCQSMHDAITSVQKKYGVALVEYSHSEKMKPVDAGSAARQYASKGFDIIICHGAQYNNLVTEMAGIFPNTTFAYGTSANIGPKNVFTYAPFSEETGYLNGIIAGMTTKTNKIGNVGPVDGGDSARYTRGFMMGVKAANPNAAVRVAFTGSFGDFVKAGELAQTQLKDGADVLTGSAQQAIGALRAVAAVPGHVYFVGQDISYLNIPEGSKVIAAAGYNYAAVVETLIAKRAAGIKGGESLPLQFANGGFRFEFNSKMDPKVLTPAIKKAVEQAKADLTSGKLKLDWKSIKL
;
A
#
# COMPACT_ATOMS: atom_id res chain seq x y z
N MET A 1 -70.11 -16.01 3.58
CA MET A 1 -69.50 -15.12 2.53
C MET A 1 -68.37 -14.37 3.21
N GLN A 2 -67.13 -14.90 3.14
CA GLN A 2 -65.94 -14.29 3.70
C GLN A 2 -65.04 -13.83 2.56
N SER A 3 -64.83 -12.54 2.52
CA SER A 3 -64.01 -11.85 1.51
C SER A 3 -62.54 -11.89 1.99
N PHE A 4 -61.64 -12.50 1.19
CA PHE A 4 -60.20 -12.50 1.39
C PHE A 4 -59.59 -11.26 0.74
N PHE A 5 -59.05 -10.34 1.53
CA PHE A 5 -58.16 -9.27 1.06
C PHE A 5 -56.74 -9.84 0.90
N LYS A 6 -56.25 -9.88 -0.33
CA LYS A 6 -54.85 -10.11 -0.62
C LYS A 6 -54.08 -8.78 -0.53
N ALA A 7 -53.24 -8.65 0.48
CA ALA A 7 -52.27 -7.56 0.55
C ALA A 7 -51.06 -7.90 -0.33
N ALA A 8 -50.81 -7.09 -1.37
CA ALA A 8 -49.62 -7.16 -2.17
C ALA A 8 -48.50 -6.37 -1.46
N PHE A 9 -47.46 -7.08 -1.03
CA PHE A 9 -46.22 -6.46 -0.55
C PHE A 9 -45.35 -6.08 -1.77
N THR A 10 -45.27 -4.80 -2.08
CA THR A 10 -44.29 -4.24 -3.00
C THR A 10 -42.96 -4.07 -2.26
N ALA A 11 -42.01 -4.92 -2.56
CA ALA A 11 -40.62 -4.76 -2.12
C ALA A 11 -40.01 -3.61 -2.90
N ALA A 12 -39.87 -2.45 -2.27
CA ALA A 12 -39.07 -1.35 -2.78
C ALA A 12 -37.60 -1.66 -2.53
N SER A 13 -36.88 -2.03 -3.60
CA SER A 13 -35.43 -2.17 -3.60
C SER A 13 -34.79 -0.79 -3.45
N LEU A 14 -34.33 -0.47 -2.23
CA LEU A 14 -33.39 0.64 -2.02
C LEU A 14 -32.03 0.24 -2.62
N LEU A 15 -31.80 0.67 -3.86
CA LEU A 15 -30.41 0.82 -4.36
C LEU A 15 -29.79 1.98 -3.60
N GLY A 16 -29.02 1.66 -2.56
CA GLY A 16 -28.13 2.61 -1.91
C GLY A 16 -27.05 3.01 -2.89
N LEU A 17 -27.14 4.23 -3.41
CA LEU A 17 -26.00 4.91 -4.05
C LEU A 17 -24.87 4.99 -3.01
N LEU A 18 -23.85 4.14 -3.16
CA LEU A 18 -22.55 4.31 -2.55
C LEU A 18 -21.85 5.50 -3.24
N GLY A 19 -22.31 6.71 -2.90
CA GLY A 19 -21.53 7.90 -3.15
C GLY A 19 -20.24 7.76 -2.33
N THR A 20 -19.10 7.95 -2.97
CA THR A 20 -17.82 8.18 -2.29
C THR A 20 -18.01 9.41 -1.41
N ALA A 21 -18.33 9.18 -0.14
CA ALA A 21 -18.44 10.24 0.84
C ALA A 21 -17.04 10.86 0.96
N GLN A 22 -16.83 11.97 0.29
CA GLN A 22 -15.64 12.77 0.44
C GLN A 22 -15.60 13.25 1.89
N ALA A 23 -14.55 12.88 2.62
CA ALA A 23 -14.42 13.28 4.01
C ALA A 23 -14.55 14.81 4.13
N ALA A 24 -15.44 15.27 4.99
CA ALA A 24 -15.63 16.69 5.25
C ALA A 24 -14.34 17.30 5.84
N ALA A 25 -14.09 18.57 5.55
CA ALA A 25 -12.97 19.28 6.17
C ALA A 25 -13.11 19.25 7.71
N PRO A 26 -11.98 19.17 8.45
CA PRO A 26 -12.03 19.22 9.91
C PRO A 26 -12.66 20.55 10.37
N ALA A 27 -13.61 20.48 11.30
CA ALA A 27 -14.27 21.68 11.86
C ALA A 27 -13.34 22.51 12.77
N THR A 28 -12.27 21.88 13.29
CA THR A 28 -11.27 22.48 14.16
C THR A 28 -9.88 22.11 13.67
N LYS A 29 -8.89 22.94 14.02
CA LYS A 29 -7.47 22.65 13.71
C LYS A 29 -7.07 21.31 14.29
N VAL A 30 -6.40 20.49 13.47
CA VAL A 30 -5.79 19.22 13.86
C VAL A 30 -4.27 19.29 13.62
N ARG A 31 -3.49 18.80 14.59
CA ARG A 31 -2.03 18.79 14.56
C ARG A 31 -1.55 17.34 14.39
N ILE A 32 -0.86 17.07 13.30
CA ILE A 32 -0.41 15.73 12.91
C ILE A 32 1.12 15.67 12.96
N ALA A 33 1.68 14.67 13.63
CA ALA A 33 3.10 14.36 13.61
C ALA A 33 3.33 13.01 12.92
N LEU A 34 4.37 12.94 12.10
CA LEU A 34 4.83 11.72 11.45
C LEU A 34 6.23 11.36 11.97
N ILE A 35 6.42 10.11 12.36
CA ILE A 35 7.71 9.55 12.78
C ILE A 35 8.05 8.40 11.85
N VAL A 36 9.21 8.47 11.18
CA VAL A 36 9.66 7.53 10.17
C VAL A 36 11.10 7.07 10.39
N GLU A 37 11.40 5.83 9.99
CA GLU A 37 12.72 5.22 10.13
C GLU A 37 13.72 5.70 9.07
N SER A 38 13.23 6.05 7.87
CA SER A 38 14.03 6.59 6.76
C SER A 38 13.78 8.10 6.60
N THR A 39 14.09 8.64 5.42
CA THR A 39 13.79 10.02 5.05
C THR A 39 12.43 10.13 4.37
N VAL A 40 11.83 11.33 4.39
CA VAL A 40 10.53 11.57 3.73
C VAL A 40 10.64 11.66 2.20
N ASP A 41 11.83 11.51 1.64
CA ASP A 41 12.13 11.49 0.21
C ASP A 41 12.75 10.16 -0.26
N ASP A 42 12.53 9.06 0.48
CA ASP A 42 13.13 7.74 0.28
C ASP A 42 12.63 6.98 -0.98
N LYS A 43 11.78 7.61 -1.79
CA LYS A 43 11.15 7.06 -3.00
C LYS A 43 10.34 5.78 -2.74
N GLY A 44 9.78 5.66 -1.53
CA GLY A 44 9.05 4.48 -1.14
C GLY A 44 8.14 4.71 0.08
N TRP A 45 8.30 3.84 1.07
CA TRP A 45 7.40 3.71 2.21
C TRP A 45 7.21 5.00 3.00
N CYS A 46 8.30 5.63 3.46
CA CYS A 46 8.21 6.83 4.31
C CYS A 46 7.72 8.04 3.51
N GLN A 47 8.19 8.21 2.28
CA GLN A 47 7.72 9.27 1.39
C GLN A 47 6.22 9.16 1.11
N SER A 48 5.69 7.95 0.89
CA SER A 48 4.28 7.78 0.55
C SER A 48 3.32 8.26 1.66
N MET A 49 3.68 8.11 2.94
CA MET A 49 2.91 8.66 4.05
C MET A 49 3.11 10.17 4.20
N HIS A 50 4.33 10.67 4.02
CA HIS A 50 4.61 12.10 4.01
C HIS A 50 3.80 12.84 2.93
N ASP A 51 3.82 12.34 1.70
CA ASP A 51 3.08 12.92 0.58
C ASP A 51 1.56 12.86 0.83
N ALA A 52 1.08 11.80 1.47
CA ALA A 52 -0.31 11.67 1.86
C ALA A 52 -0.74 12.77 2.85
N ILE A 53 0.02 12.98 3.94
CA ILE A 53 -0.28 14.02 4.93
C ILE A 53 -0.17 15.40 4.28
N THR A 54 0.86 15.65 3.47
CA THR A 54 1.05 16.90 2.75
C THR A 54 -0.11 17.18 1.78
N SER A 55 -0.61 16.15 1.08
CA SER A 55 -1.77 16.29 0.19
C SER A 55 -3.04 16.64 0.96
N VAL A 56 -3.26 16.04 2.13
CA VAL A 56 -4.38 16.34 3.03
C VAL A 56 -4.25 17.77 3.59
N GLN A 57 -3.05 18.17 3.98
CA GLN A 57 -2.78 19.56 4.41
C GLN A 57 -3.06 20.56 3.27
N LYS A 58 -2.64 20.25 2.04
CA LYS A 58 -2.93 21.09 0.88
C LYS A 58 -4.44 21.18 0.59
N LYS A 59 -5.16 20.06 0.75
CA LYS A 59 -6.61 19.97 0.52
C LYS A 59 -7.40 20.84 1.52
N TYR A 60 -7.05 20.78 2.79
CA TYR A 60 -7.82 21.46 3.86
C TYR A 60 -7.20 22.80 4.30
N GLY A 61 -5.96 23.07 3.93
CA GLY A 61 -5.21 24.27 4.29
C GLY A 61 -4.42 24.12 5.59
N VAL A 62 -3.28 24.83 5.67
CA VAL A 62 -2.36 24.81 6.82
C VAL A 62 -2.98 25.35 8.11
N ALA A 63 -4.03 26.17 7.99
CA ALA A 63 -4.77 26.67 9.13
C ALA A 63 -5.57 25.58 9.85
N LEU A 64 -6.05 24.57 9.11
CA LEU A 64 -6.82 23.45 9.63
C LEU A 64 -5.98 22.19 9.88
N VAL A 65 -4.92 21.96 9.12
CA VAL A 65 -4.02 20.82 9.28
C VAL A 65 -2.59 21.31 9.46
N GLU A 66 -2.10 21.27 10.72
CA GLU A 66 -0.70 21.52 11.03
C GLU A 66 0.06 20.20 10.95
N TYR A 67 1.21 20.19 10.27
CA TYR A 67 2.01 18.98 10.06
C TYR A 67 3.47 19.20 10.47
N SER A 68 4.03 18.21 11.15
CA SER A 68 5.46 18.11 11.47
C SER A 68 5.94 16.66 11.34
N HIS A 69 7.23 16.45 11.12
CA HIS A 69 7.79 15.10 11.03
C HIS A 69 9.15 14.98 11.71
N SER A 70 9.53 13.74 12.00
CA SER A 70 10.85 13.33 12.46
C SER A 70 11.32 12.14 11.64
N GLU A 71 12.51 12.26 11.04
CA GLU A 71 13.14 11.30 10.15
C GLU A 71 14.23 10.50 10.84
N LYS A 72 14.63 9.37 10.24
CA LYS A 72 15.74 8.51 10.69
C LYS A 72 15.58 8.06 12.14
N MET A 73 14.31 7.89 12.56
CA MET A 73 13.93 7.53 13.91
C MET A 73 13.91 6.02 14.09
N LYS A 74 14.98 5.45 14.66
CA LYS A 74 14.93 4.07 15.16
C LYS A 74 13.94 3.98 16.33
N PRO A 75 13.40 2.80 16.65
CA PRO A 75 12.42 2.65 17.72
C PRO A 75 12.85 3.25 19.06
N VAL A 76 14.14 3.18 19.41
CA VAL A 76 14.70 3.76 20.65
C VAL A 76 14.62 5.28 20.67
N ASP A 77 14.85 5.93 19.53
CA ASP A 77 14.83 7.41 19.39
C ASP A 77 13.42 7.94 19.20
N ALA A 78 12.58 7.16 18.52
CA ALA A 78 11.20 7.51 18.20
C ALA A 78 10.34 7.77 19.46
N GLY A 79 10.65 7.12 20.59
CA GLY A 79 9.97 7.33 21.87
C GLY A 79 10.09 8.77 22.38
N SER A 80 11.28 9.34 22.29
CA SER A 80 11.52 10.73 22.66
C SER A 80 10.76 11.70 21.77
N ALA A 81 10.76 11.45 20.46
CA ALA A 81 10.04 12.27 19.49
C ALA A 81 8.51 12.19 19.72
N ALA A 82 7.96 10.98 19.90
CA ALA A 82 6.53 10.77 20.15
C ALA A 82 6.08 11.49 21.44
N ARG A 83 6.86 11.35 22.53
CA ARG A 83 6.62 12.06 23.80
C ARG A 83 6.64 13.58 23.63
N GLN A 84 7.62 14.09 22.87
CA GLN A 84 7.73 15.54 22.63
C GLN A 84 6.52 16.07 21.86
N TYR A 85 6.08 15.38 20.78
CA TYR A 85 4.90 15.76 20.03
C TYR A 85 3.63 15.73 20.90
N ALA A 86 3.43 14.64 21.66
CA ALA A 86 2.28 14.50 22.54
C ALA A 86 2.25 15.60 23.60
N SER A 87 3.40 15.91 24.25
CA SER A 87 3.52 16.97 25.24
C SER A 87 3.30 18.38 24.67
N LYS A 88 3.59 18.59 23.38
CA LYS A 88 3.28 19.83 22.64
C LYS A 88 1.82 19.90 22.18
N GLY A 89 0.97 18.92 22.52
CA GLY A 89 -0.45 18.89 22.19
C GLY A 89 -0.75 18.54 20.74
N PHE A 90 0.09 17.70 20.10
CA PHE A 90 -0.28 17.12 18.81
C PHE A 90 -1.44 16.14 18.99
N ASP A 91 -2.38 16.19 18.05
CA ASP A 91 -3.63 15.44 18.11
C ASP A 91 -3.46 14.01 17.64
N ILE A 92 -2.70 13.82 16.55
CA ILE A 92 -2.46 12.56 15.89
C ILE A 92 -0.96 12.38 15.71
N ILE A 93 -0.42 11.25 16.19
CA ILE A 93 0.99 10.89 16.03
C ILE A 93 1.05 9.57 15.29
N ILE A 94 1.59 9.60 14.07
CA ILE A 94 1.72 8.43 13.19
C ILE A 94 3.18 7.96 13.27
N CYS A 95 3.40 6.78 13.87
CA CYS A 95 4.67 6.08 13.84
C CYS A 95 4.63 5.06 12.71
N HIS A 96 5.21 5.39 11.56
CA HIS A 96 4.95 4.70 10.30
C HIS A 96 5.76 3.41 10.15
N GLY A 97 5.27 2.32 10.76
CA GLY A 97 5.86 0.99 10.67
C GLY A 97 5.56 0.10 11.88
N ALA A 98 5.57 -1.23 11.68
CA ALA A 98 5.26 -2.22 12.72
C ALA A 98 6.30 -2.25 13.84
N GLN A 99 7.55 -1.85 13.58
CA GLN A 99 8.63 -1.77 14.57
C GLN A 99 8.33 -0.80 15.73
N TYR A 100 7.37 0.10 15.55
CA TYR A 100 6.96 1.07 16.58
C TYR A 100 5.83 0.57 17.49
N ASN A 101 5.34 -0.65 17.33
CA ASN A 101 4.19 -1.18 18.08
C ASN A 101 4.34 -1.02 19.61
N ASN A 102 5.45 -1.48 20.18
CA ASN A 102 5.67 -1.44 21.63
C ASN A 102 5.73 0.00 22.13
N LEU A 103 6.46 0.86 21.42
CA LEU A 103 6.55 2.28 21.68
C LEU A 103 5.18 2.97 21.68
N VAL A 104 4.39 2.73 20.61
CA VAL A 104 3.06 3.33 20.47
C VAL A 104 2.14 2.88 21.61
N THR A 105 2.20 1.61 21.99
CA THR A 105 1.41 1.06 23.11
C THR A 105 1.78 1.74 24.44
N GLU A 106 3.08 1.94 24.71
CA GLU A 106 3.55 2.67 25.88
C GLU A 106 3.08 4.12 25.89
N MET A 107 3.30 4.85 24.77
CA MET A 107 2.92 6.26 24.66
C MET A 107 1.40 6.47 24.78
N ALA A 108 0.61 5.53 24.27
CA ALA A 108 -0.84 5.57 24.36
C ALA A 108 -1.33 5.54 25.83
N GLY A 109 -0.66 4.77 26.69
CA GLY A 109 -0.95 4.75 28.13
C GLY A 109 -0.61 6.04 28.85
N ILE A 110 0.45 6.73 28.41
CA ILE A 110 0.91 8.00 29.03
C ILE A 110 0.08 9.18 28.55
N PHE A 111 -0.36 9.19 27.29
CA PHE A 111 -1.07 10.28 26.65
C PHE A 111 -2.46 9.84 26.14
N PRO A 112 -3.44 9.60 27.04
CA PRO A 112 -4.75 9.04 26.66
C PRO A 112 -5.60 9.95 25.78
N ASN A 113 -5.25 11.22 25.66
CA ASN A 113 -5.95 12.20 24.83
C ASN A 113 -5.34 12.35 23.43
N THR A 114 -4.15 11.81 23.18
CA THR A 114 -3.51 11.79 21.88
C THR A 114 -3.91 10.52 21.12
N THR A 115 -4.23 10.65 19.84
CA THR A 115 -4.40 9.53 18.92
C THR A 115 -3.03 9.10 18.41
N PHE A 116 -2.70 7.84 18.59
CA PHE A 116 -1.52 7.23 17.97
C PHE A 116 -1.94 6.33 16.81
N ALA A 117 -1.06 6.18 15.81
CA ALA A 117 -1.27 5.23 14.74
C ALA A 117 0.06 4.57 14.34
N TYR A 118 0.03 3.27 13.96
CA TYR A 118 1.19 2.62 13.35
C TYR A 118 0.80 1.65 12.25
N GLY A 119 1.70 1.43 11.29
CA GLY A 119 1.45 0.68 10.06
C GLY A 119 1.85 -0.79 10.12
N THR A 120 1.44 -1.51 9.08
CA THR A 120 1.70 -2.93 8.82
C THR A 120 1.18 -3.90 9.90
N SER A 121 0.13 -3.50 10.59
CA SER A 121 -0.53 -4.33 11.60
C SER A 121 -2.05 -4.29 11.43
N ALA A 122 -2.68 -5.46 11.52
CA ALA A 122 -4.13 -5.61 11.61
C ALA A 122 -4.62 -5.85 13.04
N ASN A 123 -3.73 -5.81 14.03
CA ASN A 123 -4.08 -6.00 15.43
C ASN A 123 -4.80 -4.78 15.96
N ILE A 124 -5.84 -5.00 16.77
CA ILE A 124 -6.51 -3.92 17.47
C ILE A 124 -5.67 -3.53 18.70
N GLY A 125 -5.29 -2.26 18.75
CA GLY A 125 -4.49 -1.70 19.84
C GLY A 125 -5.33 -1.12 20.98
N PRO A 126 -4.71 -0.36 21.90
CA PRO A 126 -5.41 0.43 22.92
C PRO A 126 -6.45 1.39 22.33
N LYS A 127 -7.35 1.92 23.20
CA LYS A 127 -8.49 2.77 22.79
C LYS A 127 -8.11 4.07 22.06
N ASN A 128 -6.86 4.48 22.12
CA ASN A 128 -6.32 5.66 21.43
C ASN A 128 -5.22 5.29 20.43
N VAL A 129 -5.21 4.04 19.95
CA VAL A 129 -4.30 3.55 18.92
C VAL A 129 -5.10 3.03 17.73
N PHE A 130 -4.81 3.56 16.55
CA PHE A 130 -5.21 2.96 15.29
C PHE A 130 -4.05 2.14 14.72
N THR A 131 -4.35 1.00 14.13
CA THR A 131 -3.42 0.32 13.24
C THR A 131 -3.89 0.44 11.80
N TYR A 132 -2.98 0.32 10.84
CA TYR A 132 -3.36 0.19 9.45
C TYR A 132 -2.51 -0.88 8.78
N ALA A 133 -3.16 -1.67 7.92
CA ALA A 133 -2.55 -2.83 7.29
C ALA A 133 -2.83 -2.82 5.79
N PRO A 134 -1.81 -2.64 4.94
CA PRO A 134 -1.95 -2.89 3.51
C PRO A 134 -2.22 -4.38 3.24
N PHE A 135 -3.24 -4.67 2.45
CA PHE A 135 -3.52 -6.01 1.96
C PHE A 135 -2.86 -6.17 0.59
N SER A 136 -1.52 -6.05 0.60
CA SER A 136 -0.71 -5.95 -0.62
C SER A 136 -0.70 -7.19 -1.49
N GLU A 137 -1.29 -8.30 -1.05
CA GLU A 137 -1.59 -9.42 -1.94
C GLU A 137 -2.49 -9.00 -3.12
N GLU A 138 -3.36 -8.01 -2.92
CA GLU A 138 -4.22 -7.50 -4.00
C GLU A 138 -3.40 -6.78 -5.08
N THR A 139 -2.49 -5.90 -4.68
CA THR A 139 -1.59 -5.19 -5.62
C THR A 139 -0.59 -6.14 -6.25
N GLY A 140 -0.05 -7.07 -5.47
CA GLY A 140 0.81 -8.15 -5.97
C GLY A 140 0.10 -8.97 -7.04
N TYR A 141 -1.15 -9.36 -6.82
CA TYR A 141 -1.93 -10.15 -7.78
C TYR A 141 -2.10 -9.43 -9.12
N LEU A 142 -2.45 -8.15 -9.14
CA LEU A 142 -2.57 -7.38 -10.38
C LEU A 142 -1.23 -7.28 -11.13
N ASN A 143 -0.15 -7.00 -10.41
CA ASN A 143 1.20 -6.98 -10.97
C ASN A 143 1.62 -8.36 -11.50
N GLY A 144 1.23 -9.44 -10.80
CA GLY A 144 1.46 -10.81 -11.23
C GLY A 144 0.75 -11.17 -12.55
N ILE A 145 -0.50 -10.73 -12.73
CA ILE A 145 -1.22 -10.87 -14.01
C ILE A 145 -0.43 -10.21 -15.13
N ILE A 146 0.02 -8.97 -14.94
CA ILE A 146 0.81 -8.27 -15.96
C ILE A 146 2.08 -9.04 -16.29
N ALA A 147 2.83 -9.44 -15.26
CA ALA A 147 4.09 -10.18 -15.45
C ALA A 147 3.88 -11.49 -16.20
N GLY A 148 2.85 -12.28 -15.82
CA GLY A 148 2.52 -13.54 -16.45
C GLY A 148 2.11 -13.40 -17.91
N MET A 149 1.39 -12.34 -18.27
CA MET A 149 0.97 -12.04 -19.64
C MET A 149 2.07 -11.38 -20.49
N THR A 150 3.09 -10.79 -19.86
CA THR A 150 4.16 -10.05 -20.56
C THR A 150 5.38 -10.93 -20.82
N THR A 151 5.70 -11.86 -19.92
CA THR A 151 6.90 -12.71 -20.05
C THR A 151 6.90 -13.50 -21.35
N LYS A 152 8.06 -13.57 -22.01
CA LYS A 152 8.34 -14.41 -23.18
C LYS A 152 9.17 -15.63 -22.82
N THR A 153 9.93 -15.56 -21.73
CA THR A 153 10.83 -16.62 -21.27
C THR A 153 10.16 -17.57 -20.28
N ASN A 154 8.98 -17.22 -19.76
CA ASN A 154 8.34 -17.87 -18.62
C ASN A 154 9.19 -17.85 -17.33
N LYS A 155 10.18 -16.96 -17.26
CA LYS A 155 11.01 -16.73 -16.08
C LYS A 155 10.79 -15.33 -15.56
N ILE A 156 10.32 -15.23 -14.33
CA ILE A 156 9.95 -13.98 -13.68
C ILE A 156 10.73 -13.85 -12.38
N GLY A 157 11.21 -12.63 -12.09
CA GLY A 157 11.96 -12.33 -10.88
C GLY A 157 11.14 -11.58 -9.86
N ASN A 158 11.37 -11.86 -8.57
CA ASN A 158 10.87 -11.06 -7.46
C ASN A 158 12.00 -10.83 -6.45
N VAL A 159 12.29 -9.56 -6.15
CA VAL A 159 13.30 -9.16 -5.17
C VAL A 159 12.62 -8.43 -4.01
N GLY A 160 12.38 -9.14 -2.92
CA GLY A 160 11.78 -8.59 -1.70
C GLY A 160 12.80 -8.21 -0.64
N PRO A 161 12.39 -7.47 0.42
CA PRO A 161 13.26 -7.18 1.56
C PRO A 161 13.40 -8.39 2.49
N VAL A 162 12.28 -8.90 2.98
CA VAL A 162 12.17 -10.03 3.92
C VAL A 162 10.88 -10.82 3.64
N ASP A 163 10.80 -12.08 4.05
CA ASP A 163 9.56 -12.85 4.04
C ASP A 163 8.75 -12.54 5.32
N GLY A 164 8.13 -11.38 5.36
CA GLY A 164 7.35 -10.94 6.51
C GLY A 164 6.43 -9.76 6.21
N GLY A 165 5.38 -9.61 7.02
CA GLY A 165 4.45 -8.50 6.96
C GLY A 165 3.84 -8.25 5.58
N ASP A 166 3.84 -7.02 5.15
CA ASP A 166 3.30 -6.57 3.88
C ASP A 166 4.07 -7.13 2.67
N SER A 167 5.40 -7.24 2.78
CA SER A 167 6.25 -7.81 1.73
C SER A 167 5.90 -9.28 1.42
N ALA A 168 5.61 -10.08 2.45
CA ALA A 168 5.17 -11.46 2.29
C ALA A 168 3.82 -11.55 1.58
N ARG A 169 2.88 -10.66 1.89
CA ARG A 169 1.57 -10.56 1.22
C ARG A 169 1.74 -10.22 -0.25
N TYR A 170 2.53 -9.18 -0.56
CA TYR A 170 2.81 -8.77 -1.93
C TYR A 170 3.42 -9.89 -2.76
N THR A 171 4.50 -10.49 -2.26
CA THR A 171 5.21 -11.56 -2.96
C THR A 171 4.30 -12.73 -3.32
N ARG A 172 3.50 -13.19 -2.35
CA ARG A 172 2.58 -14.32 -2.56
C ARG A 172 1.41 -13.96 -3.46
N GLY A 173 0.84 -12.76 -3.31
CA GLY A 173 -0.17 -12.23 -4.22
C GLY A 173 0.35 -12.16 -5.66
N PHE A 174 1.59 -11.69 -5.84
CA PHE A 174 2.25 -11.66 -7.15
C PHE A 174 2.37 -13.05 -7.76
N MET A 175 2.83 -14.04 -7.01
CA MET A 175 2.91 -15.44 -7.48
C MET A 175 1.53 -16.00 -7.88
N MET A 176 0.48 -15.68 -7.09
CA MET A 176 -0.89 -16.08 -7.44
C MET A 176 -1.34 -15.45 -8.77
N GLY A 177 -1.06 -14.16 -8.97
CA GLY A 177 -1.41 -13.45 -10.20
C GLY A 177 -0.66 -14.00 -11.43
N VAL A 178 0.63 -14.29 -11.29
CA VAL A 178 1.43 -14.94 -12.35
C VAL A 178 0.81 -16.29 -12.71
N LYS A 179 0.55 -17.13 -11.71
CA LYS A 179 -0.04 -18.47 -11.94
C LYS A 179 -1.41 -18.41 -12.60
N ALA A 180 -2.24 -17.44 -12.24
CA ALA A 180 -3.56 -17.25 -12.82
C ALA A 180 -3.49 -16.82 -14.29
N ALA A 181 -2.51 -16.00 -14.66
CA ALA A 181 -2.35 -15.50 -16.03
C ALA A 181 -1.51 -16.41 -16.92
N ASN A 182 -0.50 -17.09 -16.35
CA ASN A 182 0.43 -17.97 -17.07
C ASN A 182 0.90 -19.12 -16.16
N PRO A 183 0.21 -20.26 -16.14
CA PRO A 183 0.56 -21.41 -15.31
C PRO A 183 1.96 -22.00 -15.59
N ASN A 184 2.53 -21.72 -16.77
CA ASN A 184 3.86 -22.21 -17.20
C ASN A 184 5.01 -21.31 -16.73
N ALA A 185 4.72 -20.09 -16.25
CA ALA A 185 5.74 -19.17 -15.79
C ALA A 185 6.21 -19.53 -14.37
N ALA A 186 7.53 -19.50 -14.17
CA ALA A 186 8.16 -19.68 -12.87
C ALA A 186 8.56 -18.33 -12.28
N VAL A 187 8.26 -18.13 -11.00
CA VAL A 187 8.69 -16.95 -10.24
C VAL A 187 9.84 -17.33 -9.32
N ARG A 188 11.01 -16.72 -9.54
CA ARG A 188 12.14 -16.84 -8.62
C ARG A 188 12.09 -15.70 -7.60
N VAL A 189 11.95 -16.05 -6.33
CA VAL A 189 11.93 -15.09 -5.22
C VAL A 189 13.31 -15.03 -4.57
N ALA A 190 13.78 -13.82 -4.26
CA ALA A 190 15.00 -13.59 -3.49
C ALA A 190 14.78 -12.44 -2.50
N PHE A 191 15.42 -12.52 -1.34
CA PHE A 191 15.31 -11.51 -0.30
C PHE A 191 16.66 -10.87 0.00
N THR A 192 16.67 -9.54 0.16
CA THR A 192 17.88 -8.78 0.53
C THR A 192 18.23 -8.93 2.01
N GLY A 193 17.25 -9.25 2.85
CA GLY A 193 17.35 -9.22 4.31
C GLY A 193 17.18 -7.82 4.92
N SER A 194 16.91 -6.80 4.09
CA SER A 194 16.81 -5.39 4.50
C SER A 194 15.79 -4.62 3.68
N PHE A 195 15.05 -3.71 4.30
CA PHE A 195 14.13 -2.80 3.61
C PHE A 195 14.83 -1.69 2.83
N GLY A 196 16.08 -1.36 3.17
CA GLY A 196 16.85 -0.25 2.58
C GLY A 196 18.07 -0.67 1.75
N ASP A 197 18.37 -1.96 1.58
CA ASP A 197 19.54 -2.41 0.83
C ASP A 197 19.26 -2.50 -0.68
N PHE A 198 19.27 -1.33 -1.33
CA PHE A 198 19.06 -1.24 -2.78
C PHE A 198 20.25 -1.76 -3.59
N VAL A 199 21.47 -1.82 -3.03
CA VAL A 199 22.64 -2.40 -3.71
C VAL A 199 22.44 -3.92 -3.85
N LYS A 200 22.11 -4.57 -2.74
CA LYS A 200 21.83 -6.02 -2.73
C LYS A 200 20.62 -6.36 -3.60
N ALA A 201 19.59 -5.50 -3.62
CA ALA A 201 18.45 -5.68 -4.52
C ALA A 201 18.86 -5.66 -5.98
N GLY A 202 19.76 -4.75 -6.37
CA GLY A 202 20.32 -4.70 -7.71
C GLY A 202 21.12 -5.95 -8.09
N GLU A 203 21.97 -6.46 -7.19
CA GLU A 203 22.76 -7.68 -7.40
C GLU A 203 21.86 -8.92 -7.60
N LEU A 204 20.82 -9.06 -6.75
CA LEU A 204 19.86 -10.17 -6.87
C LEU A 204 19.07 -10.09 -8.17
N ALA A 205 18.64 -8.89 -8.56
CA ALA A 205 17.96 -8.67 -9.83
C ALA A 205 18.87 -9.02 -11.03
N GLN A 206 20.13 -8.58 -11.03
CA GLN A 206 21.11 -8.93 -12.06
C GLN A 206 21.29 -10.46 -12.19
N THR A 207 21.29 -11.16 -11.06
CA THR A 207 21.38 -12.63 -11.07
C THR A 207 20.14 -13.23 -11.73
N GLN A 208 18.94 -12.76 -11.39
CA GLN A 208 17.69 -13.25 -12.00
C GLN A 208 17.63 -12.93 -13.50
N LEU A 209 18.10 -11.75 -13.92
CA LEU A 209 18.20 -11.36 -15.34
C LEU A 209 19.17 -12.26 -16.12
N LYS A 210 20.35 -12.57 -15.55
CA LYS A 210 21.31 -13.51 -16.15
C LYS A 210 20.73 -14.91 -16.29
N ASP A 211 19.87 -15.33 -15.36
CA ASP A 211 19.15 -16.61 -15.42
C ASP A 211 17.98 -16.60 -16.42
N GLY A 212 17.76 -15.46 -17.12
CA GLY A 212 16.79 -15.30 -18.20
C GLY A 212 15.44 -14.77 -17.76
N ALA A 213 15.29 -14.22 -16.56
CA ALA A 213 14.07 -13.50 -16.20
C ALA A 213 13.92 -12.25 -17.08
N ASP A 214 12.73 -12.04 -17.63
CA ASP A 214 12.41 -10.91 -18.52
C ASP A 214 11.35 -9.96 -17.95
N VAL A 215 10.71 -10.32 -16.84
CA VAL A 215 9.87 -9.43 -16.06
C VAL A 215 10.23 -9.58 -14.59
N LEU A 216 10.51 -8.44 -13.94
CA LEU A 216 10.85 -8.42 -12.52
C LEU A 216 9.85 -7.57 -11.73
N THR A 217 9.82 -7.83 -10.43
CA THR A 217 9.12 -7.01 -9.43
C THR A 217 9.91 -6.95 -8.13
N GLY A 218 9.45 -6.13 -7.23
CA GLY A 218 9.95 -6.04 -5.86
C GLY A 218 9.01 -5.23 -4.98
N SER A 219 9.21 -5.33 -3.68
CA SER A 219 8.43 -4.60 -2.68
C SER A 219 9.35 -3.80 -1.75
N ALA A 220 8.81 -2.80 -1.07
CA ALA A 220 9.50 -1.82 -0.26
C ALA A 220 10.53 -0.96 -1.03
N GLN A 221 11.16 0.00 -0.33
CA GLN A 221 12.03 1.02 -0.96
C GLN A 221 13.27 0.43 -1.63
N GLN A 222 13.79 -0.72 -1.14
CA GLN A 222 14.94 -1.38 -1.76
C GLN A 222 14.70 -1.84 -3.20
N ALA A 223 13.42 -2.02 -3.61
CA ALA A 223 13.07 -2.46 -4.96
C ALA A 223 13.53 -1.52 -6.06
N ILE A 224 13.85 -0.25 -5.75
CA ILE A 224 14.47 0.68 -6.69
C ILE A 224 15.81 0.15 -7.24
N GLY A 225 16.56 -0.62 -6.45
CA GLY A 225 17.80 -1.27 -6.90
C GLY A 225 17.53 -2.32 -7.99
N ALA A 226 16.48 -3.11 -7.82
CA ALA A 226 16.06 -4.08 -8.84
C ALA A 226 15.55 -3.39 -10.11
N LEU A 227 14.77 -2.31 -9.99
CA LEU A 227 14.32 -1.52 -11.13
C LEU A 227 15.51 -0.92 -11.92
N ARG A 228 16.53 -0.39 -11.25
CA ARG A 228 17.75 0.12 -11.90
C ARG A 228 18.49 -0.98 -12.67
N ALA A 229 18.57 -2.19 -12.11
CA ALA A 229 19.15 -3.33 -12.81
C ALA A 229 18.37 -3.69 -14.09
N VAL A 230 17.04 -3.68 -14.03
CA VAL A 230 16.15 -3.87 -15.19
C VAL A 230 16.35 -2.76 -16.23
N ALA A 231 16.41 -1.51 -15.81
CA ALA A 231 16.57 -0.36 -16.71
C ALA A 231 17.90 -0.36 -17.46
N ALA A 232 18.95 -0.97 -16.89
CA ALA A 232 20.25 -1.10 -17.52
C ALA A 232 20.29 -2.17 -18.64
N VAL A 233 19.27 -3.04 -18.77
CA VAL A 233 19.22 -4.10 -19.77
C VAL A 233 18.36 -3.67 -20.97
N PRO A 234 18.91 -3.69 -22.20
CA PRO A 234 18.14 -3.38 -23.40
C PRO A 234 17.14 -4.50 -23.76
N GLY A 235 16.19 -4.17 -24.64
CA GLY A 235 15.26 -5.15 -25.18
C GLY A 235 14.05 -5.43 -24.29
N HIS A 236 13.51 -6.65 -24.40
CA HIS A 236 12.26 -7.06 -23.75
C HIS A 236 12.53 -7.49 -22.29
N VAL A 237 12.85 -6.51 -21.47
CA VAL A 237 13.01 -6.68 -20.02
C VAL A 237 12.23 -5.55 -19.33
N TYR A 238 11.33 -5.90 -18.40
CA TYR A 238 10.39 -4.97 -17.79
C TYR A 238 10.27 -5.14 -16.28
N PHE A 239 9.65 -4.16 -15.66
CA PHE A 239 9.36 -4.13 -14.22
C PHE A 239 7.89 -3.83 -13.98
N VAL A 240 7.34 -4.39 -12.92
CA VAL A 240 6.04 -4.00 -12.34
C VAL A 240 6.25 -3.59 -10.90
N GLY A 241 5.71 -2.45 -10.49
CA GLY A 241 6.10 -1.77 -9.25
C GLY A 241 5.04 -1.78 -8.15
N GLN A 242 5.49 -1.67 -6.91
CA GLN A 242 4.64 -1.42 -5.74
C GLN A 242 4.71 0.05 -5.29
N ASP A 243 5.25 0.94 -6.12
CA ASP A 243 5.24 2.37 -5.87
C ASP A 243 4.98 3.14 -7.17
N ILE A 244 3.93 3.99 -7.15
CA ILE A 244 3.52 4.80 -8.31
C ILE A 244 4.61 5.80 -8.71
N SER A 245 5.47 6.23 -7.78
CA SER A 245 6.58 7.14 -8.07
C SER A 245 7.52 6.59 -9.13
N TYR A 246 7.62 5.26 -9.27
CA TYR A 246 8.46 4.60 -10.28
C TYR A 246 8.06 4.93 -11.72
N LEU A 247 6.81 5.34 -11.96
CA LEU A 247 6.37 5.77 -13.29
C LEU A 247 6.96 7.13 -13.71
N ASN A 248 7.47 7.92 -12.75
CA ASN A 248 7.91 9.30 -12.96
C ASN A 248 9.41 9.51 -12.77
N ILE A 249 10.20 8.44 -12.65
CA ILE A 249 11.67 8.49 -12.58
C ILE A 249 12.28 8.08 -13.93
N PRO A 250 13.56 8.32 -14.19
CA PRO A 250 14.21 7.97 -15.45
C PRO A 250 14.07 6.48 -15.83
N GLU A 251 14.17 5.59 -14.85
CA GLU A 251 14.02 4.14 -15.02
C GLU A 251 12.55 3.72 -15.31
N GLY A 252 11.60 4.63 -15.16
CA GLY A 252 10.16 4.39 -15.36
C GLY A 252 9.77 3.95 -16.77
N SER A 253 10.64 4.19 -17.79
CA SER A 253 10.44 3.67 -19.14
C SER A 253 10.36 2.13 -19.20
N LYS A 254 10.86 1.43 -18.21
CA LYS A 254 10.80 -0.03 -18.07
C LYS A 254 9.66 -0.51 -17.17
N VAL A 255 8.95 0.38 -16.51
CA VAL A 255 7.84 0.04 -15.61
C VAL A 255 6.53 -0.04 -16.40
N ILE A 256 5.89 -1.20 -16.44
CA ILE A 256 4.64 -1.43 -17.19
C ILE A 256 3.45 -0.80 -16.44
N ALA A 257 3.40 -1.03 -15.14
CA ALA A 257 2.39 -0.51 -14.22
C ALA A 257 2.94 -0.46 -12.81
N ALA A 258 2.32 0.34 -11.97
CA ALA A 258 2.65 0.40 -10.56
C ALA A 258 1.39 0.53 -9.69
N ALA A 259 1.42 -0.13 -8.56
CA ALA A 259 0.46 0.08 -7.48
C ALA A 259 1.02 1.07 -6.47
N GLY A 260 0.17 1.62 -5.63
CA GLY A 260 0.59 2.50 -4.54
C GLY A 260 -0.43 2.55 -3.42
N TYR A 261 0.06 2.85 -2.24
CA TYR A 261 -0.78 3.03 -1.06
C TYR A 261 -1.53 4.37 -1.13
N ASN A 262 -2.81 4.35 -0.80
CA ASN A 262 -3.59 5.57 -0.62
C ASN A 262 -3.64 5.96 0.86
N TYR A 263 -2.50 6.34 1.40
CA TYR A 263 -2.42 6.78 2.80
C TYR A 263 -3.19 8.07 3.09
N ALA A 264 -3.51 8.88 2.08
CA ALA A 264 -4.37 10.04 2.27
C ALA A 264 -5.75 9.63 2.84
N ALA A 265 -6.31 8.52 2.37
CA ALA A 265 -7.56 7.97 2.92
C ALA A 265 -7.42 7.54 4.38
N VAL A 266 -6.26 6.98 4.78
CA VAL A 266 -5.97 6.67 6.18
C VAL A 266 -5.91 7.94 7.02
N VAL A 267 -5.16 8.95 6.59
CA VAL A 267 -5.02 10.23 7.30
C VAL A 267 -6.38 10.93 7.46
N GLU A 268 -7.17 11.00 6.40
CA GLU A 268 -8.52 11.57 6.43
C GLU A 268 -9.44 10.78 7.38
N THR A 269 -9.33 9.46 7.41
CA THR A 269 -10.08 8.61 8.34
C THR A 269 -9.69 8.88 9.78
N LEU A 270 -8.40 9.02 10.10
CA LEU A 270 -7.91 9.36 11.44
C LEU A 270 -8.46 10.72 11.89
N ILE A 271 -8.44 11.73 11.01
CA ILE A 271 -8.99 13.06 11.28
C ILE A 271 -10.50 12.98 11.57
N ALA A 272 -11.25 12.29 10.69
CA ALA A 272 -12.70 12.18 10.81
C ALA A 272 -13.13 11.43 12.08
N LYS A 273 -12.47 10.31 12.39
CA LYS A 273 -12.75 9.54 13.61
C LYS A 273 -12.44 10.33 14.87
N ARG A 274 -11.30 11.03 14.89
CA ARG A 274 -10.97 11.89 16.03
C ARG A 274 -11.98 13.03 16.22
N ALA A 275 -12.44 13.66 15.13
CA ALA A 275 -13.50 14.67 15.18
C ALA A 275 -14.83 14.10 15.73
N ALA A 276 -15.10 12.83 15.50
CA ALA A 276 -16.24 12.09 16.07
C ALA A 276 -15.99 11.57 17.52
N GLY A 277 -14.86 11.93 18.14
CA GLY A 277 -14.50 11.49 19.51
C GLY A 277 -13.87 10.09 19.58
N ILE A 278 -13.66 9.41 18.45
CA ILE A 278 -13.04 8.08 18.36
C ILE A 278 -11.52 8.28 18.21
N LYS A 279 -10.76 7.91 19.24
CA LYS A 279 -9.31 8.14 19.26
C LYS A 279 -8.48 6.94 18.81
N GLY A 280 -9.08 5.75 18.66
CA GLY A 280 -8.39 4.50 18.31
C GLY A 280 -9.23 3.27 18.63
N GLY A 281 -8.57 2.13 18.87
CA GLY A 281 -9.22 0.85 19.14
C GLY A 281 -9.70 0.14 17.87
N GLU A 282 -9.19 0.54 16.72
CA GLU A 282 -9.58 -0.01 15.42
C GLU A 282 -8.36 -0.28 14.53
N SER A 283 -8.53 -1.22 13.60
CA SER A 283 -7.59 -1.46 12.50
C SER A 283 -8.21 -0.99 11.18
N LEU A 284 -7.42 -0.25 10.39
CA LEU A 284 -7.81 0.31 9.10
C LEU A 284 -7.12 -0.50 7.98
N PRO A 285 -7.80 -1.46 7.34
CA PRO A 285 -7.23 -2.17 6.21
C PRO A 285 -7.14 -1.26 4.99
N LEU A 286 -6.05 -1.38 4.22
CA LEU A 286 -5.94 -0.79 2.89
C LEU A 286 -6.21 -1.90 1.87
N GLN A 287 -7.28 -1.74 1.09
CA GLN A 287 -7.75 -2.65 0.06
C GLN A 287 -8.29 -1.86 -1.13
N PHE A 288 -8.44 -2.49 -2.30
CA PHE A 288 -9.14 -1.83 -3.42
C PHE A 288 -10.60 -1.54 -3.07
N ALA A 289 -11.24 -2.40 -2.30
CA ALA A 289 -12.64 -2.26 -1.89
C ALA A 289 -12.95 -0.96 -1.13
N ASN A 290 -11.97 -0.41 -0.40
CA ASN A 290 -12.13 0.84 0.38
C ASN A 290 -11.26 1.99 -0.14
N GLY A 291 -10.71 1.87 -1.36
CA GLY A 291 -9.86 2.89 -1.95
C GLY A 291 -8.47 2.99 -1.31
N GLY A 292 -8.05 1.99 -0.52
CA GLY A 292 -6.75 1.96 0.16
C GLY A 292 -5.55 1.80 -0.77
N PHE A 293 -5.80 1.41 -2.04
CA PHE A 293 -4.77 1.32 -3.06
C PHE A 293 -5.12 2.13 -4.30
N ARG A 294 -4.08 2.64 -4.95
CA ARG A 294 -4.10 3.15 -6.32
C ARG A 294 -3.40 2.14 -7.22
N PHE A 295 -3.77 2.10 -8.49
CA PHE A 295 -3.12 1.29 -9.51
C PHE A 295 -3.08 2.07 -10.81
N GLU A 296 -1.90 2.23 -11.40
CA GLU A 296 -1.69 3.05 -12.57
C GLU A 296 -0.89 2.30 -13.63
N PHE A 297 -1.41 2.29 -14.85
CA PHE A 297 -0.66 1.84 -16.02
C PHE A 297 0.28 2.95 -16.50
N ASN A 298 1.46 2.58 -16.97
CA ASN A 298 2.36 3.53 -17.60
C ASN A 298 1.78 3.99 -18.95
N SER A 299 1.33 5.22 -18.99
CA SER A 299 0.74 5.82 -20.22
C SER A 299 1.73 5.95 -21.38
N LYS A 300 3.04 5.86 -21.11
CA LYS A 300 4.12 5.95 -22.10
C LYS A 300 4.63 4.56 -22.54
N MET A 301 4.10 3.47 -21.97
CA MET A 301 4.51 2.12 -22.33
C MET A 301 4.06 1.75 -23.75
N ASP A 302 4.96 1.08 -24.50
CA ASP A 302 4.63 0.58 -25.83
C ASP A 302 3.35 -0.28 -25.79
N PRO A 303 2.34 0.03 -26.63
CA PRO A 303 1.10 -0.75 -26.71
C PRO A 303 1.30 -2.23 -27.07
N LYS A 304 2.44 -2.61 -27.66
CA LYS A 304 2.81 -4.00 -27.89
C LYS A 304 3.22 -4.75 -26.62
N VAL A 305 3.58 -4.01 -25.57
CA VAL A 305 3.92 -4.53 -24.24
C VAL A 305 2.71 -4.44 -23.32
N LEU A 306 2.15 -3.24 -23.15
CA LEU A 306 0.94 -3.02 -22.38
C LEU A 306 -0.29 -3.12 -23.29
N THR A 307 -0.64 -4.34 -23.67
CA THR A 307 -1.72 -4.62 -24.62
C THR A 307 -3.12 -4.36 -24.05
N PRO A 308 -4.15 -4.16 -24.91
CA PRO A 308 -5.54 -4.08 -24.46
C PRO A 308 -6.00 -5.30 -23.66
N ALA A 309 -5.49 -6.49 -24.00
CA ALA A 309 -5.79 -7.74 -23.28
C ALA A 309 -5.28 -7.70 -21.83
N ILE A 310 -4.04 -7.22 -21.62
CA ILE A 310 -3.47 -7.04 -20.27
C ILE A 310 -4.31 -6.04 -19.46
N LYS A 311 -4.61 -4.88 -20.04
CA LYS A 311 -5.43 -3.87 -19.35
C LYS A 311 -6.78 -4.43 -18.95
N LYS A 312 -7.46 -5.14 -19.86
CA LYS A 312 -8.76 -5.77 -19.59
C LYS A 312 -8.68 -6.81 -18.47
N ALA A 313 -7.66 -7.68 -18.47
CA ALA A 313 -7.48 -8.69 -17.43
C ALA A 313 -7.25 -8.06 -16.04
N VAL A 314 -6.43 -7.02 -15.98
CA VAL A 314 -6.13 -6.30 -14.73
C VAL A 314 -7.36 -5.55 -14.20
N GLU A 315 -8.09 -4.82 -15.07
CA GLU A 315 -9.30 -4.11 -14.64
C GLU A 315 -10.41 -5.07 -14.18
N GLN A 316 -10.55 -6.24 -14.84
CA GLN A 316 -11.48 -7.27 -14.40
C GLN A 316 -11.08 -7.82 -13.01
N ALA A 317 -9.81 -8.16 -12.82
CA ALA A 317 -9.32 -8.67 -11.55
C ALA A 317 -9.48 -7.63 -10.42
N LYS A 318 -9.19 -6.35 -10.71
CA LYS A 318 -9.40 -5.24 -9.77
C LYS A 318 -10.88 -5.07 -9.40
N ALA A 319 -11.78 -5.17 -10.37
CA ALA A 319 -13.23 -5.15 -10.10
C ALA A 319 -13.68 -6.33 -9.24
N ASP A 320 -13.17 -7.53 -9.52
CA ASP A 320 -13.48 -8.73 -8.73
C ASP A 320 -12.91 -8.65 -7.29
N LEU A 321 -11.73 -8.06 -7.09
CA LEU A 321 -11.19 -7.75 -5.76
C LEU A 321 -12.04 -6.70 -5.03
N THR A 322 -12.37 -5.61 -5.73
CA THR A 322 -13.17 -4.50 -5.16
C THR A 322 -14.57 -4.98 -4.72
N SER A 323 -15.20 -5.86 -5.47
CA SER A 323 -16.52 -6.41 -5.14
C SER A 323 -16.47 -7.57 -4.14
N GLY A 324 -15.27 -8.06 -3.77
CA GLY A 324 -15.09 -9.23 -2.93
C GLY A 324 -15.41 -10.57 -3.60
N LYS A 325 -15.64 -10.57 -4.91
CA LYS A 325 -15.82 -11.79 -5.71
C LYS A 325 -14.54 -12.61 -5.76
N LEU A 326 -13.38 -11.95 -5.88
CA LEU A 326 -12.07 -12.57 -5.78
C LEU A 326 -11.50 -12.36 -4.37
N LYS A 327 -11.17 -13.46 -3.71
CA LYS A 327 -10.49 -13.48 -2.41
C LYS A 327 -9.16 -14.22 -2.55
N LEU A 328 -8.09 -13.61 -2.08
CA LEU A 328 -6.74 -14.16 -2.22
C LEU A 328 -6.30 -14.87 -0.93
N ASP A 329 -6.20 -16.18 -0.96
CA ASP A 329 -5.60 -16.96 0.12
C ASP A 329 -4.07 -17.00 -0.04
N TRP A 330 -3.42 -15.85 0.15
CA TRP A 330 -1.98 -15.71 -0.01
C TRP A 330 -1.18 -16.58 0.97
N LYS A 331 -1.78 -16.98 2.11
CA LYS A 331 -1.10 -17.84 3.12
C LYS A 331 -0.91 -19.26 2.64
N SER A 332 -1.70 -19.72 1.68
CA SER A 332 -1.56 -21.05 1.07
C SER A 332 -0.33 -21.16 0.16
N ILE A 333 0.26 -20.04 -0.28
CA ILE A 333 1.45 -20.00 -1.15
C ILE A 333 2.70 -20.19 -0.32
N LYS A 334 3.48 -21.23 -0.67
CA LYS A 334 4.83 -21.49 -0.13
C LYS A 334 5.88 -20.88 -1.05
N LEU A 335 6.96 -20.34 -0.48
CA LEU A 335 8.15 -19.83 -1.21
C LEU A 335 9.18 -20.89 -1.34
#